data_0140b9e3cf6d1066f059a19ece4a2b54
#
_entry.id   0140b9e3cf6d1066f059a19ece4a2b54
#
_cell.length_a   1.000
_cell.length_b   1.000
_cell.length_c   1.000
_cell.angle_alpha   90.00
_cell.angle_beta   90.00
_cell.angle_gamma   90.00
#
_symmetry.space_group_name_H-M   'P 1'
#
loop_
_entity.id
_entity.type
_entity.pdbx_description
1 polymer ?
#
loop_
_entity_poly.entity_id
_entity_poly.type
_entity_poly.pdbx_seq_one_letter_code
_entity_poly.pdbx_strand_id
1 'polypeptide(L)'
;MKTFNIKKIDWLKQPMFFGEEPNVQRFDQQKYPVFERLNQKQLGFFWRPEEVSLQKDRNDYGSLTKEQKHIFTSNLKYQTLLDSVQGRGPVIAFLPYCSLPELESCI
;
A
#
# COMPACT_ATOMS: atom_id res chain seq x y z
N MET A 1 19.37 -4.84 4.35
CA MET A 1 19.00 -4.48 2.95
C MET A 1 20.10 -3.59 2.38
N LYS A 2 20.58 -3.90 1.19
CA LYS A 2 21.50 -3.02 0.45
C LYS A 2 20.69 -2.07 -0.43
N THR A 3 21.19 -0.88 -0.63
CA THR A 3 20.51 0.12 -1.48
C THR A 3 20.49 -0.31 -2.95
N PHE A 4 21.48 -1.08 -3.38
CA PHE A 4 21.61 -1.52 -4.76
C PHE A 4 22.39 -2.83 -4.85
N ASN A 5 21.88 -3.79 -5.61
CA ASN A 5 22.56 -5.06 -5.90
C ASN A 5 23.35 -4.95 -7.22
N ILE A 6 24.66 -5.08 -7.15
CA ILE A 6 25.57 -4.98 -8.31
C ILE A 6 25.74 -6.32 -9.05
N LYS A 7 25.17 -7.41 -8.56
CA LYS A 7 25.26 -8.71 -9.22
C LYS A 7 24.49 -8.70 -10.54
N LYS A 8 25.02 -9.37 -11.54
CA LYS A 8 24.28 -9.68 -12.77
C LYS A 8 23.34 -10.85 -12.48
N ILE A 9 22.05 -10.57 -12.36
CA ILE A 9 21.04 -11.54 -11.98
C ILE A 9 19.97 -11.60 -13.06
N ASP A 10 19.51 -12.81 -13.34
CA ASP A 10 18.34 -13.04 -14.17
C ASP A 10 17.08 -12.99 -13.31
N TRP A 11 16.38 -11.86 -13.35
CA TRP A 11 15.18 -11.60 -12.56
C TRP A 11 14.04 -12.56 -12.86
N LEU A 12 13.96 -13.05 -14.08
CA LEU A 12 12.93 -14.01 -14.48
C LEU A 12 13.05 -15.35 -13.74
N LYS A 13 14.22 -15.64 -13.18
CA LYS A 13 14.47 -16.84 -12.38
C LYS A 13 14.31 -16.65 -10.88
N GLN A 14 14.22 -15.40 -10.41
CA GLN A 14 14.08 -15.13 -8.98
C GLN A 14 12.69 -15.50 -8.45
N PRO A 15 12.57 -15.94 -7.18
CA PRO A 15 11.29 -16.05 -6.51
C PRO A 15 10.73 -14.66 -6.20
N MET A 16 9.45 -14.56 -5.80
CA MET A 16 8.85 -13.28 -5.38
C MET A 16 9.53 -12.71 -4.12
N PHE A 17 9.85 -13.58 -3.17
CA PHE A 17 10.46 -13.24 -1.89
C PHE A 17 11.64 -14.15 -1.58
N PHE A 18 12.56 -13.69 -0.73
CA PHE A 18 13.71 -14.42 -0.23
C PHE A 18 14.72 -14.87 -1.30
N GLY A 19 14.70 -14.27 -2.46
CA GLY A 19 15.74 -14.38 -3.47
C GLY A 19 16.84 -13.34 -3.28
N GLU A 20 17.51 -12.97 -4.36
CA GLU A 20 18.51 -11.91 -4.36
C GLU A 20 17.83 -10.53 -4.27
N GLU A 21 18.51 -9.57 -3.66
CA GLU A 21 18.03 -8.18 -3.57
C GLU A 21 17.89 -7.56 -4.96
N PRO A 22 16.80 -6.82 -5.25
CA PRO A 22 16.62 -6.14 -6.52
C PRO A 22 17.72 -5.12 -6.84
N ASN A 23 17.93 -4.84 -8.13
CA ASN A 23 18.77 -3.73 -8.56
C ASN A 23 17.96 -2.71 -9.37
N VAL A 24 18.11 -2.70 -10.69
CA VAL A 24 17.40 -1.79 -11.57
C VAL A 24 15.97 -2.29 -11.80
N GLN A 25 15.00 -1.38 -11.65
CA GLN A 25 13.63 -1.66 -12.05
C GLN A 25 13.52 -1.75 -13.58
N ARG A 26 13.04 -2.89 -14.06
CA ARG A 26 12.94 -3.18 -15.48
C ARG A 26 11.48 -3.30 -15.90
N PHE A 27 11.04 -2.35 -16.72
CA PHE A 27 9.70 -2.35 -17.28
C PHE A 27 9.57 -3.18 -18.57
N ASP A 28 10.71 -3.51 -19.19
CA ASP A 28 10.80 -4.32 -20.41
C ASP A 28 10.87 -5.82 -20.15
N GLN A 29 11.23 -6.23 -18.94
CA GLN A 29 11.38 -7.63 -18.54
C GLN A 29 10.80 -7.86 -17.15
N GLN A 30 9.58 -8.35 -17.11
CA GLN A 30 8.87 -8.63 -15.86
C GLN A 30 8.51 -10.12 -15.82
N LYS A 31 8.71 -10.76 -14.68
CA LYS A 31 8.25 -12.14 -14.45
C LYS A 31 6.74 -12.21 -14.30
N TYR A 32 6.16 -11.24 -13.59
CA TYR A 32 4.73 -11.15 -13.31
C TYR A 32 4.18 -9.76 -13.70
N PRO A 33 3.85 -9.54 -14.97
CA PRO A 33 3.31 -8.24 -15.42
C PRO A 33 2.01 -7.80 -14.73
N VAL A 34 1.39 -8.71 -13.97
CA VAL A 34 0.20 -8.39 -13.17
C VAL A 34 0.50 -7.34 -12.11
N PHE A 35 1.69 -7.34 -11.52
CA PHE A 35 2.06 -6.35 -10.50
C PHE A 35 2.19 -4.95 -11.07
N GLU A 36 2.75 -4.80 -12.27
CA GLU A 36 2.76 -3.50 -12.96
C GLU A 36 1.34 -2.99 -13.22
N ARG A 37 0.45 -3.86 -13.71
CA ARG A 37 -0.96 -3.48 -13.91
C ARG A 37 -1.67 -3.09 -12.61
N LEU A 38 -1.37 -3.78 -11.50
CA LEU A 38 -1.89 -3.44 -10.18
C LEU A 38 -1.35 -2.10 -9.70
N ASN A 39 -0.04 -1.84 -9.86
CA ASN A 39 0.58 -0.57 -9.52
C ASN A 39 -0.08 0.60 -10.27
N GLN A 40 -0.23 0.48 -11.59
CA GLN A 40 -0.92 1.48 -12.42
C GLN A 40 -2.36 1.71 -11.95
N LYS A 41 -3.06 0.63 -11.60
CA LYS A 41 -4.42 0.72 -11.07
C LYS A 41 -4.48 1.42 -9.70
N GLN A 42 -3.54 1.12 -8.82
CA GLN A 42 -3.43 1.78 -7.50
C GLN A 42 -3.16 3.28 -7.64
N LEU A 43 -2.27 3.67 -8.55
CA LEU A 43 -2.01 5.09 -8.85
C LEU A 43 -3.28 5.81 -9.35
N GLY A 44 -4.11 5.13 -10.14
CA GLY A 44 -5.38 5.67 -10.62
C GLY A 44 -6.45 5.84 -9.54
N PHE A 45 -6.29 5.18 -8.38
CA PHE A 45 -7.19 5.32 -7.23
C PHE A 45 -6.71 6.33 -6.19
N PHE A 46 -5.60 7.00 -6.44
CA PHE A 46 -5.12 8.04 -5.54
C PHE A 46 -6.14 9.18 -5.44
N TRP A 47 -6.48 9.55 -4.22
CA TRP A 47 -7.39 10.65 -3.93
C TRP A 47 -6.87 11.50 -2.76
N ARG A 48 -7.32 12.73 -2.70
CA ARG A 48 -6.96 13.66 -1.64
C ARG A 48 -8.16 13.89 -0.71
N PRO A 49 -7.96 14.06 0.60
CA PRO A 49 -9.06 14.32 1.54
C PRO A 49 -9.96 15.47 1.14
N GLU A 50 -9.39 16.49 0.48
CA GLU A 50 -10.14 17.68 0.04
C GLU A 50 -11.16 17.38 -1.09
N GLU A 51 -11.03 16.26 -1.77
CA GLU A 51 -11.97 15.82 -2.82
C GLU A 51 -13.28 15.28 -2.25
N VAL A 52 -13.31 14.99 -0.94
CA VAL A 52 -14.49 14.46 -0.24
C VAL A 52 -15.10 15.52 0.65
N SER A 53 -16.32 15.99 0.32
CA SER A 53 -17.04 16.95 1.13
C SER A 53 -17.64 16.27 2.37
N LEU A 54 -17.27 16.75 3.57
CA LEU A 54 -17.81 16.29 4.85
C LEU A 54 -18.93 17.20 5.40
N GLN A 55 -19.44 18.12 4.60
CA GLN A 55 -20.43 19.09 5.06
C GLN A 55 -21.74 18.42 5.50
N LYS A 56 -22.20 17.44 4.72
CA LYS A 56 -23.39 16.66 5.05
C LYS A 56 -23.17 15.83 6.31
N ASP A 57 -22.03 15.14 6.39
CA ASP A 57 -21.66 14.29 7.52
C ASP A 57 -21.58 15.09 8.82
N ARG A 58 -21.08 16.33 8.78
CA ARG A 58 -21.05 17.24 9.92
C ARG A 58 -22.47 17.55 10.44
N ASN A 59 -23.40 17.82 9.53
CA ASN A 59 -24.79 18.11 9.87
C ASN A 59 -25.48 16.86 10.44
N ASP A 60 -25.31 15.72 9.79
CA ASP A 60 -25.90 14.44 10.20
C ASP A 60 -25.36 14.01 11.58
N TYR A 61 -24.04 14.17 11.82
CA TYR A 61 -23.42 13.89 13.12
C TYR A 61 -24.04 14.76 14.25
N GLY A 62 -24.36 16.02 13.94
CA GLY A 62 -25.03 16.91 14.89
C GLY A 62 -26.37 16.36 15.40
N SER A 63 -27.11 15.66 14.55
CA SER A 63 -28.45 15.10 14.85
C SER A 63 -28.42 13.75 15.57
N LEU A 64 -27.27 13.08 15.68
CA LEU A 64 -27.13 11.76 16.31
C LEU A 64 -27.36 11.83 17.83
N THR A 65 -27.92 10.76 18.40
CA THR A 65 -28.01 10.59 19.86
C THR A 65 -26.62 10.42 20.48
N LYS A 66 -26.53 10.53 21.79
CA LYS A 66 -25.28 10.34 22.53
C LYS A 66 -24.69 8.95 22.31
N GLU A 67 -25.52 7.94 22.30
CA GLU A 67 -25.13 6.53 22.09
C GLU A 67 -24.62 6.30 20.67
N GLN A 68 -25.33 6.86 19.68
CA GLN A 68 -24.91 6.79 18.26
C GLN A 68 -23.57 7.48 18.05
N LYS A 69 -23.38 8.68 18.63
CA LYS A 69 -22.09 9.40 18.58
C LYS A 69 -20.97 8.58 19.21
N HIS A 70 -21.25 7.92 20.34
CA HIS A 70 -20.27 7.08 21.02
C HIS A 70 -19.83 5.90 20.14
N ILE A 71 -20.79 5.17 19.55
CA ILE A 71 -20.52 4.03 18.67
C ILE A 71 -19.72 4.49 17.43
N PHE A 72 -20.18 5.52 16.75
CA PHE A 72 -19.55 6.06 15.57
C PHE A 72 -18.10 6.49 15.84
N THR A 73 -17.90 7.31 16.87
CA THR A 73 -16.58 7.83 17.23
C THR A 73 -15.63 6.71 17.67
N SER A 74 -16.12 5.73 18.42
CA SER A 74 -15.31 4.59 18.88
C SER A 74 -14.84 3.73 17.71
N ASN A 75 -15.72 3.48 16.74
CA ASN A 75 -15.36 2.74 15.52
C ASN A 75 -14.32 3.50 14.68
N LEU A 76 -14.48 4.81 14.50
CA LEU A 76 -13.50 5.62 13.77
C LEU A 76 -12.12 5.63 14.45
N LYS A 77 -12.09 5.74 15.77
CA LYS A 77 -10.82 5.65 16.53
C LYS A 77 -10.13 4.31 16.33
N TYR A 78 -10.91 3.23 16.33
CA TYR A 78 -10.37 1.88 16.10
C TYR A 78 -9.84 1.74 14.67
N GLN A 79 -10.59 2.19 13.66
CA GLN A 79 -10.15 2.21 12.27
C GLN A 79 -8.87 3.02 12.09
N THR A 80 -8.77 4.21 12.65
CA THR A 80 -7.58 5.06 12.57
C THR A 80 -6.33 4.34 13.09
N LEU A 81 -6.47 3.59 14.19
CA LEU A 81 -5.38 2.76 14.73
C LEU A 81 -4.99 1.64 13.75
N LEU A 82 -5.97 0.91 13.23
CA LEU A 82 -5.74 -0.19 12.30
C LEU A 82 -5.13 0.30 10.98
N ASP A 83 -5.63 1.39 10.43
CA ASP A 83 -5.11 1.98 9.19
C ASP A 83 -3.68 2.47 9.34
N SER A 84 -3.32 3.00 10.51
CA SER A 84 -1.94 3.39 10.81
C SER A 84 -0.98 2.20 10.83
N VAL A 85 -1.42 1.07 11.36
CA VAL A 85 -0.64 -0.19 11.33
C VAL A 85 -0.58 -0.74 9.91
N GLN A 86 -1.71 -0.78 9.20
CA GLN A 86 -1.80 -1.26 7.82
C GLN A 86 -0.95 -0.41 6.87
N GLY A 87 -0.90 0.90 7.05
CA GLY A 87 -0.10 1.79 6.21
C GLY A 87 1.42 1.56 6.33
N ARG A 88 1.89 0.98 7.42
CA ARG A 88 3.32 0.71 7.66
C ARG A 88 3.68 -0.76 7.57
N GLY A 89 2.79 -1.63 8.01
CA GLY A 89 3.04 -3.07 8.17
C GLY A 89 3.54 -3.76 6.91
N PRO A 90 2.85 -3.65 5.77
CA PRO A 90 3.26 -4.31 4.53
C PRO A 90 4.66 -3.91 4.06
N VAL A 91 4.98 -2.63 4.10
CA VAL A 91 6.30 -2.12 3.72
C VAL A 91 7.39 -2.70 4.61
N ILE A 92 7.19 -2.69 5.93
CA ILE A 92 8.18 -3.22 6.89
C ILE A 92 8.31 -4.74 6.77
N ALA A 93 7.18 -5.44 6.57
CA ALA A 93 7.15 -6.90 6.58
C ALA A 93 7.59 -7.54 5.25
N PHE A 94 7.26 -6.94 4.12
CA PHE A 94 7.47 -7.56 2.81
C PHE A 94 8.61 -6.96 1.99
N LEU A 95 8.76 -5.63 2.01
CA LEU A 95 9.74 -4.95 1.17
C LEU A 95 11.18 -5.45 1.38
N PRO A 96 11.66 -5.70 2.61
CA PRO A 96 13.02 -6.19 2.84
C PRO A 96 13.32 -7.57 2.24
N TYR A 97 12.30 -8.34 1.95
CA TYR A 97 12.42 -9.71 1.42
C TYR A 97 12.01 -9.83 -0.04
N CYS A 98 11.55 -8.73 -0.65
CA CYS A 98 11.14 -8.71 -2.04
C CYS A 98 12.34 -8.94 -2.96
N SER A 99 12.16 -9.78 -3.98
CA SER A 99 13.22 -10.15 -4.93
C SER A 99 12.92 -9.74 -6.37
N LEU A 100 11.72 -9.23 -6.64
CA LEU A 100 11.29 -8.82 -7.97
C LEU A 100 11.01 -7.32 -8.01
N PRO A 101 11.63 -6.57 -8.95
CA PRO A 101 11.43 -5.12 -9.04
C PRO A 101 9.97 -4.71 -9.27
N GLU A 102 9.21 -5.44 -10.07
CA GLU A 102 7.79 -5.18 -10.32
C GLU A 102 6.93 -5.38 -9.07
N LEU A 103 7.29 -6.33 -8.20
CA LEU A 103 6.60 -6.54 -6.93
C LEU A 103 6.97 -5.45 -5.92
N GLU A 104 8.23 -5.05 -5.88
CA GLU A 104 8.72 -3.96 -5.03
C GLU A 104 7.95 -2.66 -5.28
N SER A 105 7.68 -2.32 -6.55
CA SER A 105 6.90 -1.13 -6.90
C SER A 105 5.43 -1.22 -6.50
N CYS A 106 4.91 -2.42 -6.37
CA CYS A 106 3.50 -2.66 -6.04
C CYS A 106 3.24 -2.64 -4.52
N ILE A 107 4.27 -2.92 -3.70
CA ILE A 107 4.19 -2.90 -2.23
C ILE A 107 4.21 -1.47 -1.70
#